data_8afad70b26fa45862a2295ee10836662
#
_entry.id   8afad70b26fa45862a2295ee10836662
#
_cell.length_a   1.000
_cell.length_b   1.000
_cell.length_c   1.000
_cell.angle_alpha   90.00
_cell.angle_beta   90.00
_cell.angle_gamma   90.00
#
_symmetry.space_group_name_H-M   'P 1'
#
loop_
_entity.id
_entity.type
_entity.pdbx_description
1 polymer ?
#
loop_
_entity_poly.entity_id
_entity_poly.type
_entity_poly.pdbx_seq_one_letter_code
_entity_poly.pdbx_strand_id
1 'polypeptide(L)'
;MNFELPLDLQEYITKLDTFIKEDILPIQHNNDNNRFFDHRREPSRTQWDNRGLPTPEWEALLTQARNVADKAGFFRFPLPREYGGYGHKDTNLWMCALRYHMASHPVYGGGVSLANDLQNEHSVVGNFPDFLMLYHWGNAQQKAEFIPARLAGKFRITFGLTEIRHGSDATHMDTHASEHIFPDGSKGYSITGNKKWQTGAHSATHFLVFARTSGKPGSSRGITAFIIPRDTPGVTIKSFEYTLNMPTDHATILFDNVRVPASAVLGPLDDGLAIAQTFTHENRIRQAASSCGAAKFCIDRSVKHARDRVVFGKPLSANQAIQWPLVELSTQVEMLRLLILRTATEMDAVQGKYKGSKTMPPWVVIERQLGHKISMCNYYANRLATQAADNAIQVHGGDGYSRHQPFEHIWRHFRRYRITEGSEEVQMRKVAGYLFGYKSTGIEANGKLSEKSSKL
;
A
#
# COMPACT_ATOMS: atom_id res chain seq x y z
N MET A 1 -17.97 -25.51 5.95
CA MET A 1 -17.04 -24.48 5.49
C MET A 1 -15.64 -25.05 5.59
N ASN A 2 -14.85 -25.00 4.53
CA ASN A 2 -13.42 -25.32 4.59
C ASN A 2 -12.64 -24.01 4.81
N PHE A 3 -11.80 -23.94 5.83
CA PHE A 3 -10.97 -22.79 6.15
C PHE A 3 -9.50 -22.99 5.72
N GLU A 4 -9.18 -24.13 5.12
CA GLU A 4 -7.87 -24.38 4.54
C GLU A 4 -7.69 -23.59 3.26
N LEU A 5 -6.44 -23.18 3.01
CA LEU A 5 -6.09 -22.59 1.73
C LEU A 5 -6.27 -23.62 0.60
N PRO A 6 -6.70 -23.22 -0.60
CA PRO A 6 -6.76 -24.10 -1.76
C PRO A 6 -5.43 -24.82 -1.99
N LEU A 7 -5.47 -26.10 -2.42
CA LEU A 7 -4.27 -26.92 -2.61
C LEU A 7 -3.27 -26.29 -3.60
N ASP A 8 -3.78 -25.75 -4.69
CA ASP A 8 -2.97 -25.06 -5.70
C ASP A 8 -2.25 -23.81 -5.14
N LEU A 9 -2.89 -23.11 -4.20
CA LEU A 9 -2.25 -22.01 -3.48
C LEU A 9 -1.17 -22.48 -2.50
N GLN A 10 -1.40 -23.60 -1.79
CA GLN A 10 -0.39 -24.20 -0.92
C GLN A 10 0.84 -24.64 -1.72
N GLU A 11 0.63 -25.27 -2.87
CA GLU A 11 1.71 -25.65 -3.80
C GLU A 11 2.47 -24.42 -4.31
N TYR A 12 1.75 -23.33 -4.64
CA TYR A 12 2.36 -22.10 -5.09
C TYR A 12 3.22 -21.45 -4.00
N ILE A 13 2.75 -21.43 -2.76
CA ILE A 13 3.52 -20.97 -1.59
C ILE A 13 4.80 -21.77 -1.44
N THR A 14 4.72 -23.10 -1.55
CA THR A 14 5.91 -23.99 -1.46
C THR A 14 6.92 -23.67 -2.57
N LYS A 15 6.46 -23.44 -3.80
CA LYS A 15 7.33 -23.04 -4.92
C LYS A 15 7.96 -21.66 -4.68
N LEU A 16 7.20 -20.72 -4.12
CA LEU A 16 7.70 -19.39 -3.76
C LEU A 16 8.78 -19.47 -2.67
N ASP A 17 8.60 -20.30 -1.64
CA ASP A 17 9.59 -20.50 -0.58
C ASP A 17 10.89 -21.08 -1.12
N THR A 18 10.79 -22.09 -2.00
CA THR A 18 11.95 -22.67 -2.69
C THR A 18 12.68 -21.61 -3.50
N PHE A 19 11.97 -20.85 -4.32
CA PHE A 19 12.53 -19.76 -5.12
C PHE A 19 13.20 -18.68 -4.24
N ILE A 20 12.56 -18.26 -3.16
CA ILE A 20 13.16 -17.26 -2.25
C ILE A 20 14.47 -17.81 -1.67
N LYS A 21 14.48 -19.07 -1.22
CA LYS A 21 15.64 -19.69 -0.62
C LYS A 21 16.80 -19.88 -1.61
N GLU A 22 16.49 -20.29 -2.84
CA GLU A 22 17.50 -20.68 -3.83
C GLU A 22 17.99 -19.51 -4.70
N ASP A 23 17.12 -18.52 -4.96
CA ASP A 23 17.43 -17.44 -5.90
C ASP A 23 17.52 -16.04 -5.23
N ILE A 24 16.70 -15.73 -4.24
CA ILE A 24 16.63 -14.38 -3.65
C ILE A 24 17.59 -14.22 -2.46
N LEU A 25 17.59 -15.17 -1.50
CA LEU A 25 18.46 -15.08 -0.33
C LEU A 25 19.96 -15.13 -0.69
N PRO A 26 20.43 -15.89 -1.70
CA PRO A 26 21.81 -15.80 -2.13
C PRO A 26 22.21 -14.41 -2.64
N ILE A 27 21.32 -13.68 -3.33
CA ILE A 27 21.58 -12.29 -3.73
C ILE A 27 21.83 -11.41 -2.51
N GLN A 28 21.04 -11.58 -1.45
CA GLN A 28 21.21 -10.84 -0.20
C GLN A 28 22.55 -11.17 0.49
N HIS A 29 22.95 -12.44 0.50
CA HIS A 29 24.13 -12.88 1.23
C HIS A 29 25.45 -12.57 0.51
N ASN A 30 25.41 -12.32 -0.79
CA ASN A 30 26.59 -12.01 -1.60
C ASN A 30 26.98 -10.52 -1.50
N ASN A 31 28.23 -10.20 -1.77
CA ASN A 31 28.77 -8.83 -1.91
C ASN A 31 28.42 -7.88 -0.74
N ASP A 32 28.39 -8.43 0.49
CA ASP A 32 28.00 -7.66 1.70
C ASP A 32 26.61 -7.00 1.58
N ASN A 33 25.70 -7.57 0.78
CA ASN A 33 24.35 -6.99 0.62
C ASN A 33 23.51 -7.09 1.89
N ASN A 34 23.90 -7.93 2.86
CA ASN A 34 23.30 -7.92 4.20
C ASN A 34 23.40 -6.54 4.89
N ARG A 35 24.37 -5.68 4.50
CA ARG A 35 24.48 -4.31 5.02
C ARG A 35 23.20 -3.50 4.85
N PHE A 36 22.43 -3.77 3.82
CA PHE A 36 21.18 -3.06 3.55
C PHE A 36 20.04 -3.44 4.52
N PHE A 37 20.17 -4.56 5.22
CA PHE A 37 19.19 -5.07 6.19
C PHE A 37 19.66 -4.93 7.63
N ASP A 38 20.83 -4.34 7.85
CA ASP A 38 21.37 -4.03 9.15
C ASP A 38 21.07 -2.55 9.50
N HIS A 39 20.08 -2.31 10.35
CA HIS A 39 19.66 -0.97 10.76
C HIS A 39 20.73 -0.16 11.50
N ARG A 40 21.84 -0.78 11.89
CA ARG A 40 23.03 -0.09 12.38
C ARG A 40 23.83 0.55 11.25
N ARG A 41 23.64 0.08 10.02
CA ARG A 41 24.32 0.52 8.80
C ARG A 41 23.37 1.28 7.87
N GLU A 42 22.48 2.09 8.44
CA GLU A 42 21.47 2.88 7.72
C GLU A 42 22.04 3.73 6.56
N PRO A 43 23.27 4.28 6.63
CA PRO A 43 23.92 4.94 5.49
C PRO A 43 24.08 4.05 4.24
N SER A 44 24.04 2.72 4.38
CA SER A 44 24.05 1.82 3.21
C SER A 44 22.84 2.02 2.30
N ARG A 45 21.69 2.39 2.86
CA ARG A 45 20.46 2.65 2.11
C ARG A 45 20.21 4.12 1.86
N THR A 46 20.68 5.02 2.75
CA THR A 46 20.26 6.40 2.86
C THR A 46 21.42 7.35 2.63
N GLN A 47 21.32 8.20 1.62
CA GLN A 47 22.26 9.28 1.36
C GLN A 47 21.88 10.50 2.21
N TRP A 48 22.35 10.55 3.45
CA TRP A 48 22.02 11.62 4.39
C TRP A 48 22.38 13.02 3.88
N ASP A 49 23.53 13.14 3.18
CA ASP A 49 23.99 14.38 2.58
C ASP A 49 23.23 14.77 1.30
N ASN A 50 22.44 13.86 0.74
CA ASN A 50 21.60 14.07 -0.43
C ASN A 50 20.11 13.91 -0.07
N ARG A 51 19.62 14.74 0.82
CA ARG A 51 18.19 14.81 1.21
C ARG A 51 17.60 13.49 1.71
N GLY A 52 18.44 12.55 2.16
CA GLY A 52 18.03 11.24 2.65
C GLY A 52 17.48 10.29 1.56
N LEU A 53 17.85 10.51 0.30
CA LEU A 53 17.42 9.68 -0.82
C LEU A 53 18.03 8.28 -0.76
N PRO A 54 17.42 7.28 -1.45
CA PRO A 54 18.00 5.95 -1.58
C PRO A 54 19.38 5.99 -2.24
N THR A 55 20.29 5.11 -1.80
CA THR A 55 21.56 4.90 -2.49
C THR A 55 21.36 4.18 -3.83
N PRO A 56 22.16 4.48 -4.87
CA PRO A 56 22.09 3.79 -6.15
C PRO A 56 22.29 2.28 -6.03
N GLU A 57 23.16 1.83 -5.12
CA GLU A 57 23.43 0.41 -4.87
C GLU A 57 22.20 -0.30 -4.31
N TRP A 58 21.45 0.33 -3.42
CA TRP A 58 20.19 -0.19 -2.90
C TRP A 58 19.15 -0.31 -4.02
N GLU A 59 18.95 0.71 -4.84
CA GLU A 59 18.03 0.67 -5.97
C GLU A 59 18.43 -0.39 -7.01
N ALA A 60 19.72 -0.59 -7.24
CA ALA A 60 20.24 -1.64 -8.12
C ALA A 60 19.92 -3.04 -7.57
N LEU A 61 20.10 -3.27 -6.26
CA LEU A 61 19.79 -4.54 -5.60
C LEU A 61 18.29 -4.88 -5.70
N LEU A 62 17.41 -3.90 -5.46
CA LEU A 62 15.97 -4.08 -5.63
C LEU A 62 15.59 -4.40 -7.09
N THR A 63 16.25 -3.75 -8.04
CA THR A 63 16.03 -4.01 -9.48
C THR A 63 16.49 -5.41 -9.84
N GLN A 64 17.61 -5.88 -9.32
CA GLN A 64 18.08 -7.25 -9.51
C GLN A 64 17.08 -8.27 -8.99
N ALA A 65 16.60 -8.11 -7.75
CA ALA A 65 15.61 -9.00 -7.15
C ALA A 65 14.31 -9.06 -7.97
N ARG A 66 13.80 -7.90 -8.41
CA ARG A 66 12.60 -7.81 -9.26
C ARG A 66 12.78 -8.52 -10.60
N ASN A 67 13.93 -8.35 -11.24
CA ASN A 67 14.23 -9.00 -12.52
C ASN A 67 14.32 -10.54 -12.39
N VAL A 68 14.93 -11.02 -11.30
CA VAL A 68 15.01 -12.46 -11.02
C VAL A 68 13.62 -13.03 -10.74
N ALA A 69 12.83 -12.35 -9.91
CA ALA A 69 11.45 -12.74 -9.60
C ALA A 69 10.52 -12.66 -10.83
N ASP A 70 10.74 -11.69 -11.73
CA ASP A 70 9.99 -11.56 -12.98
C ASP A 70 10.27 -12.71 -13.94
N LYS A 71 11.54 -13.08 -14.12
CA LYS A 71 11.94 -14.25 -14.92
C LYS A 71 11.37 -15.57 -14.39
N ALA A 72 11.26 -15.69 -13.07
CA ALA A 72 10.68 -16.86 -12.41
C ALA A 72 9.14 -16.85 -12.39
N GLY A 73 8.49 -15.78 -12.86
CA GLY A 73 7.02 -15.67 -12.95
C GLY A 73 6.33 -15.23 -11.66
N PHE A 74 7.07 -14.88 -10.60
CA PHE A 74 6.48 -14.44 -9.33
C PHE A 74 6.16 -12.95 -9.30
N PHE A 75 7.01 -12.11 -9.90
CA PHE A 75 6.87 -10.66 -9.76
C PHE A 75 5.55 -10.15 -10.36
N ARG A 76 5.18 -10.60 -11.56
CA ARG A 76 3.94 -10.19 -12.25
C ARG A 76 2.71 -11.01 -11.84
N PHE A 77 2.78 -11.81 -10.79
CA PHE A 77 1.67 -12.66 -10.36
C PHE A 77 0.28 -11.99 -10.43
N PRO A 78 0.07 -10.75 -9.91
CA PRO A 78 -1.27 -10.18 -9.84
C PRO A 78 -1.80 -9.63 -11.17
N LEU A 79 -1.01 -9.66 -12.23
CA LEU A 79 -1.42 -9.13 -13.54
C LEU A 79 -2.21 -10.15 -14.35
N PRO A 80 -3.02 -9.68 -15.34
CA PRO A 80 -3.63 -10.55 -16.35
C PRO A 80 -2.57 -11.29 -17.17
N ARG A 81 -2.95 -12.43 -17.75
CA ARG A 81 -2.03 -13.29 -18.54
C ARG A 81 -1.42 -12.58 -19.74
N GLU A 82 -2.20 -11.74 -20.43
CA GLU A 82 -1.74 -10.96 -21.57
C GLU A 82 -0.61 -9.96 -21.24
N TYR A 83 -0.39 -9.68 -19.94
CA TYR A 83 0.70 -8.84 -19.44
C TYR A 83 1.78 -9.62 -18.67
N GLY A 84 1.82 -10.93 -18.87
CA GLY A 84 2.80 -11.81 -18.24
C GLY A 84 2.50 -12.18 -16.79
N GLY A 85 1.28 -11.94 -16.32
CA GLY A 85 0.83 -12.32 -14.98
C GLY A 85 0.26 -13.73 -14.94
N TYR A 86 -0.05 -14.18 -13.72
CA TYR A 86 -0.64 -15.50 -13.49
C TYR A 86 -2.12 -15.55 -13.94
N GLY A 87 -2.81 -14.40 -13.89
CA GLY A 87 -4.20 -14.25 -14.34
C GLY A 87 -5.16 -15.14 -13.54
N HIS A 88 -4.91 -15.31 -12.24
CA HIS A 88 -5.76 -16.12 -11.38
C HIS A 88 -7.10 -15.42 -11.10
N LYS A 89 -8.20 -16.18 -11.10
CA LYS A 89 -9.54 -15.63 -10.82
C LYS A 89 -9.68 -15.10 -9.39
N ASP A 90 -8.98 -15.72 -8.43
CA ASP A 90 -9.01 -15.39 -7.00
C ASP A 90 -7.75 -14.60 -6.59
N THR A 91 -7.40 -13.56 -7.36
CA THR A 91 -6.14 -12.82 -7.19
C THR A 91 -6.04 -12.13 -5.83
N ASN A 92 -7.13 -11.60 -5.26
CA ASN A 92 -7.08 -10.94 -3.96
C ASN A 92 -6.86 -11.94 -2.83
N LEU A 93 -7.52 -13.10 -2.86
CA LEU A 93 -7.31 -14.18 -1.90
C LEU A 93 -5.84 -14.62 -1.91
N TRP A 94 -5.29 -14.90 -3.10
CA TRP A 94 -3.92 -15.35 -3.24
C TRP A 94 -2.93 -14.28 -2.77
N MET A 95 -3.09 -13.04 -3.19
CA MET A 95 -2.23 -11.94 -2.76
C MET A 95 -2.26 -11.75 -1.24
N CYS A 96 -3.41 -11.87 -0.58
CA CYS A 96 -3.50 -11.79 0.87
C CYS A 96 -2.78 -12.97 1.55
N ALA A 97 -2.96 -14.21 1.04
CA ALA A 97 -2.27 -15.37 1.58
C ALA A 97 -0.74 -15.25 1.42
N LEU A 98 -0.25 -14.84 0.23
CA LEU A 98 1.16 -14.63 -0.04
C LEU A 98 1.77 -13.53 0.85
N ARG A 99 1.09 -12.39 0.99
CA ARG A 99 1.54 -11.28 1.85
C ARG A 99 1.62 -11.68 3.32
N TYR A 100 0.58 -12.36 3.82
CA TYR A 100 0.58 -12.87 5.18
C TYR A 100 1.73 -13.87 5.39
N HIS A 101 1.89 -14.85 4.48
CA HIS A 101 2.94 -15.86 4.53
C HIS A 101 4.33 -15.23 4.54
N MET A 102 4.63 -14.36 3.58
CA MET A 102 5.93 -13.70 3.47
C MET A 102 6.26 -12.86 4.70
N ALA A 103 5.28 -12.13 5.25
CA ALA A 103 5.49 -11.29 6.43
C ALA A 103 5.68 -12.10 7.72
N SER A 104 5.03 -13.26 7.85
CA SER A 104 5.10 -14.12 9.05
C SER A 104 6.24 -15.15 8.99
N HIS A 105 6.91 -15.33 7.85
CA HIS A 105 7.88 -16.40 7.66
C HIS A 105 9.08 -16.26 8.62
N PRO A 106 9.47 -17.36 9.34
CA PRO A 106 10.46 -17.27 10.42
C PRO A 106 11.89 -16.92 9.94
N VAL A 107 12.24 -17.22 8.68
CA VAL A 107 13.57 -17.00 8.11
C VAL A 107 13.71 -15.65 7.43
N TYR A 108 12.76 -15.31 6.57
CA TYR A 108 12.86 -14.09 5.74
C TYR A 108 11.73 -13.06 5.99
N GLY A 109 10.83 -13.34 6.93
CA GLY A 109 9.78 -12.40 7.35
C GLY A 109 10.31 -11.27 8.23
N GLY A 110 9.39 -10.49 8.80
CA GLY A 110 9.73 -9.41 9.74
C GLY A 110 10.41 -8.20 9.13
N GLY A 111 10.48 -8.09 7.80
CA GLY A 111 10.95 -6.90 7.12
C GLY A 111 12.45 -6.66 7.11
N VAL A 112 13.23 -7.73 7.30
CA VAL A 112 14.70 -7.67 7.39
C VAL A 112 15.37 -8.52 6.32
N SER A 113 14.72 -8.75 5.20
CA SER A 113 15.27 -9.50 4.09
C SER A 113 14.88 -8.90 2.74
N LEU A 114 15.63 -9.24 1.71
CA LEU A 114 15.33 -8.84 0.33
C LEU A 114 14.00 -9.44 -0.16
N ALA A 115 13.60 -10.59 0.37
CA ALA A 115 12.33 -11.23 0.07
C ALA A 115 11.13 -10.47 0.66
N ASN A 116 11.30 -9.89 1.84
CA ASN A 116 10.26 -9.15 2.55
C ASN A 116 10.83 -7.93 3.27
N ASP A 117 11.32 -6.98 2.51
CA ASP A 117 11.64 -5.65 3.02
C ASP A 117 10.36 -4.83 3.13
N LEU A 118 10.06 -4.28 4.30
CA LEU A 118 8.79 -3.61 4.56
C LEU A 118 8.55 -2.40 3.65
N GLN A 119 9.57 -1.64 3.31
CA GLN A 119 9.43 -0.52 2.37
C GLN A 119 9.28 -0.98 0.91
N ASN A 120 9.80 -2.18 0.61
CA ASN A 120 9.83 -2.78 -0.71
C ASN A 120 9.31 -4.23 -0.71
N GLU A 121 8.29 -4.51 0.12
CA GLU A 121 7.65 -5.84 0.23
C GLU A 121 7.11 -6.38 -1.11
N HIS A 122 7.15 -5.55 -2.14
CA HIS A 122 6.69 -5.86 -3.48
C HIS A 122 7.82 -6.27 -4.43
N SER A 123 9.02 -6.55 -3.92
CA SER A 123 10.17 -6.85 -4.79
C SER A 123 10.15 -8.26 -5.37
N VAL A 124 9.56 -9.23 -4.68
CA VAL A 124 9.45 -10.63 -5.14
C VAL A 124 8.07 -10.89 -5.76
N VAL A 125 6.99 -10.63 -5.02
CA VAL A 125 5.63 -10.64 -5.55
C VAL A 125 5.18 -9.19 -5.70
N GLY A 126 5.08 -8.69 -6.92
CA GLY A 126 4.82 -7.28 -7.20
C GLY A 126 3.44 -6.81 -6.73
N ASN A 127 3.33 -5.50 -6.63
CA ASN A 127 2.05 -4.80 -6.52
C ASN A 127 2.03 -3.71 -7.59
N PHE A 128 0.95 -3.62 -8.35
CA PHE A 128 0.87 -2.79 -9.55
C PHE A 128 -0.34 -1.86 -9.51
N PRO A 129 -0.44 -0.96 -8.51
CA PRO A 129 -1.60 -0.08 -8.39
C PRO A 129 -1.73 0.89 -9.58
N ASP A 130 -0.61 1.38 -10.08
CA ASP A 130 -0.50 2.22 -11.25
C ASP A 130 -0.96 1.51 -12.54
N PHE A 131 -0.59 0.24 -12.70
CA PHE A 131 -1.09 -0.59 -13.78
C PHE A 131 -2.62 -0.73 -13.72
N LEU A 132 -3.19 -1.00 -12.54
CA LEU A 132 -4.64 -1.15 -12.39
C LEU A 132 -5.40 0.12 -12.79
N MET A 133 -4.89 1.29 -12.41
CA MET A 133 -5.51 2.56 -12.80
C MET A 133 -5.45 2.75 -14.32
N LEU A 134 -4.31 2.49 -14.96
CA LEU A 134 -4.15 2.55 -16.42
C LEU A 134 -5.02 1.51 -17.13
N TYR A 135 -5.04 0.28 -16.63
CA TYR A 135 -5.80 -0.83 -17.23
C TYR A 135 -7.29 -0.58 -17.24
N HIS A 136 -7.85 -0.05 -16.15
CA HIS A 136 -9.28 0.19 -16.04
C HIS A 136 -9.71 1.53 -16.65
N TRP A 137 -8.90 2.58 -16.55
CA TRP A 137 -9.30 3.94 -16.85
C TRP A 137 -8.57 4.58 -18.04
N GLY A 138 -7.41 4.07 -18.42
CA GLY A 138 -6.67 4.58 -19.58
C GLY A 138 -7.46 4.39 -20.88
N ASN A 139 -7.39 5.39 -21.77
CA ASN A 139 -7.85 5.24 -23.14
C ASN A 139 -6.91 4.34 -23.95
N ALA A 140 -7.25 4.01 -25.20
CA ALA A 140 -6.46 3.09 -26.03
C ALA A 140 -5.01 3.57 -26.22
N GLN A 141 -4.80 4.86 -26.44
CA GLN A 141 -3.47 5.46 -26.61
C GLN A 141 -2.66 5.38 -25.32
N GLN A 142 -3.22 5.79 -24.17
CA GLN A 142 -2.56 5.73 -22.86
C GLN A 142 -2.17 4.29 -22.48
N LYS A 143 -3.04 3.32 -22.76
CA LYS A 143 -2.73 1.89 -22.52
C LYS A 143 -1.59 1.40 -23.41
N ALA A 144 -1.62 1.75 -24.70
CA ALA A 144 -0.59 1.34 -25.64
C ALA A 144 0.78 1.95 -25.32
N GLU A 145 0.81 3.18 -24.81
CA GLU A 145 2.02 3.90 -24.46
C GLU A 145 2.55 3.50 -23.07
N PHE A 146 1.72 3.62 -22.03
CA PHE A 146 2.18 3.56 -20.63
C PHE A 146 2.28 2.14 -20.08
N ILE A 147 1.43 1.20 -20.49
CA ILE A 147 1.47 -0.16 -19.94
C ILE A 147 2.78 -0.88 -20.32
N PRO A 148 3.19 -0.96 -21.59
CA PRO A 148 4.48 -1.57 -21.95
C PRO A 148 5.66 -0.87 -21.28
N ALA A 149 5.65 0.47 -21.24
CA ALA A 149 6.71 1.26 -20.62
C ALA A 149 6.78 0.98 -19.09
N ARG A 150 5.63 0.81 -18.43
CA ARG A 150 5.56 0.43 -17.00
C ARG A 150 6.16 -0.96 -16.74
N LEU A 151 5.80 -1.93 -17.55
CA LEU A 151 6.30 -3.30 -17.43
C LEU A 151 7.80 -3.41 -17.74
N ALA A 152 8.33 -2.51 -18.58
CA ALA A 152 9.74 -2.36 -18.86
C ALA A 152 10.51 -1.50 -17.83
N GLY A 153 9.84 -0.98 -16.77
CA GLY A 153 10.44 -0.11 -15.75
C GLY A 153 10.77 1.31 -16.23
N LYS A 154 10.33 1.70 -17.43
CA LYS A 154 10.57 3.02 -18.04
C LYS A 154 9.52 4.07 -17.69
N PHE A 155 8.35 3.64 -17.22
CA PHE A 155 7.29 4.51 -16.71
C PHE A 155 7.10 4.26 -15.24
N ARG A 156 7.24 5.30 -14.42
CA ARG A 156 7.03 5.29 -12.97
C ARG A 156 6.18 6.47 -12.60
N ILE A 157 5.05 6.22 -11.95
CA ILE A 157 4.07 7.25 -11.60
C ILE A 157 3.90 7.31 -10.08
N THR A 158 3.80 8.55 -9.55
CA THR A 158 3.40 8.77 -8.15
C THR A 158 1.91 9.03 -8.06
N PHE A 159 1.33 8.83 -6.88
CA PHE A 159 -0.09 9.04 -6.62
C PHE A 159 -0.32 10.33 -5.83
N GLY A 160 -0.77 11.38 -6.52
CA GLY A 160 -0.88 12.76 -6.03
C GLY A 160 -2.28 13.19 -5.65
N LEU A 161 -2.83 12.65 -4.54
CA LEU A 161 -4.12 13.06 -3.99
C LEU A 161 -3.96 14.06 -2.83
N THR A 162 -3.14 13.72 -1.84
CA THR A 162 -2.95 14.48 -0.60
C THR A 162 -2.24 15.81 -0.84
N GLU A 163 -2.66 16.86 -0.14
CA GLU A 163 -2.10 18.21 -0.18
C GLU A 163 -1.52 18.64 1.16
N ILE A 164 -0.81 19.76 1.19
CA ILE A 164 -0.24 20.33 2.42
C ILE A 164 -1.34 20.59 3.45
N ARG A 165 -2.52 21.04 3.03
CA ARG A 165 -3.65 21.41 3.90
C ARG A 165 -4.74 20.35 3.96
N HIS A 166 -4.81 19.41 3.02
CA HIS A 166 -5.91 18.47 2.83
C HIS A 166 -5.40 17.01 2.71
N GLY A 167 -5.48 16.26 3.81
CA GLY A 167 -5.15 14.83 3.86
C GLY A 167 -6.42 13.97 3.90
N SER A 168 -7.02 13.84 5.09
CA SER A 168 -8.25 13.04 5.30
C SER A 168 -9.45 13.56 4.53
N ASP A 169 -9.53 14.85 4.31
CA ASP A 169 -10.57 15.50 3.52
C ASP A 169 -10.06 15.90 2.12
N ALA A 170 -9.83 14.88 1.31
CA ALA A 170 -9.36 15.08 -0.07
C ALA A 170 -10.37 15.82 -0.96
N THR A 171 -11.66 15.88 -0.57
CA THR A 171 -12.69 16.57 -1.35
C THR A 171 -12.60 18.10 -1.26
N HIS A 172 -11.88 18.64 -0.28
CA HIS A 172 -11.60 20.08 -0.15
C HIS A 172 -10.26 20.49 -0.76
N MET A 173 -9.66 19.68 -1.64
CA MET A 173 -8.38 20.01 -2.27
C MET A 173 -8.33 21.42 -2.85
N ASP A 174 -7.18 22.09 -2.67
CA ASP A 174 -6.88 23.41 -3.21
C ASP A 174 -6.35 23.35 -4.66
N THR A 175 -5.71 22.24 -5.05
CA THR A 175 -5.21 22.06 -6.42
C THR A 175 -6.36 22.08 -7.39
N HIS A 176 -6.28 22.97 -8.37
CA HIS A 176 -7.31 23.16 -9.38
C HIS A 176 -6.73 23.14 -10.79
N ALA A 177 -7.58 22.83 -11.76
CA ALA A 177 -7.26 22.82 -13.17
C ALA A 177 -8.33 23.61 -13.93
N SER A 178 -7.91 24.58 -14.72
CA SER A 178 -8.76 25.36 -15.62
C SER A 178 -8.48 25.00 -17.08
N GLU A 179 -9.48 25.13 -17.95
CA GLU A 179 -9.27 24.94 -19.39
C GLU A 179 -8.21 25.92 -19.91
N HIS A 180 -7.37 25.43 -20.81
CA HIS A 180 -6.32 26.19 -21.48
C HIS A 180 -6.35 25.91 -22.97
N ILE A 181 -6.17 26.95 -23.77
CA ILE A 181 -6.03 26.83 -25.23
C ILE A 181 -4.57 27.14 -25.57
N PHE A 182 -3.91 26.20 -26.21
CA PHE A 182 -2.53 26.35 -26.68
C PHE A 182 -2.46 27.29 -27.90
N PRO A 183 -1.26 27.80 -28.21
CA PRO A 183 -1.08 28.69 -29.38
C PRO A 183 -1.49 28.10 -30.74
N ASP A 184 -1.45 26.76 -30.85
CA ASP A 184 -1.90 26.01 -32.02
C ASP A 184 -3.41 25.75 -32.06
N GLY A 185 -4.17 26.30 -31.11
CA GLY A 185 -5.61 26.13 -30.97
C GLY A 185 -6.04 24.84 -30.27
N SER A 186 -5.11 23.95 -29.92
CA SER A 186 -5.44 22.71 -29.20
C SER A 186 -5.89 23.01 -27.77
N LYS A 187 -6.78 22.15 -27.25
CA LYS A 187 -7.33 22.27 -25.88
C LYS A 187 -6.50 21.48 -24.89
N GLY A 188 -6.43 21.99 -23.67
CA GLY A 188 -5.79 21.35 -22.53
C GLY A 188 -6.19 21.98 -21.23
N TYR A 189 -5.32 21.85 -20.23
CA TYR A 189 -5.55 22.35 -18.87
C TYR A 189 -4.32 23.06 -18.33
N SER A 190 -4.55 24.09 -17.50
CA SER A 190 -3.54 24.73 -16.66
C SER A 190 -3.81 24.33 -15.21
N ILE A 191 -2.82 23.69 -14.56
CA ILE A 191 -2.94 23.11 -13.22
C ILE A 191 -2.09 23.91 -12.25
N THR A 192 -2.71 24.36 -11.13
CA THR A 192 -2.03 25.10 -10.07
C THR A 192 -2.39 24.52 -8.70
N GLY A 193 -1.38 24.34 -7.84
CA GLY A 193 -1.55 23.82 -6.49
C GLY A 193 -0.33 23.11 -5.96
N ASN A 194 -0.56 22.17 -5.04
CA ASN A 194 0.50 21.38 -4.43
C ASN A 194 0.03 19.96 -4.13
N LYS A 195 1.00 19.03 -4.06
CA LYS A 195 0.75 17.69 -3.54
C LYS A 195 1.86 17.33 -2.54
N LYS A 196 1.49 16.63 -1.48
CA LYS A 196 2.40 16.21 -0.42
C LYS A 196 2.35 14.69 -0.22
N TRP A 197 3.41 14.13 0.33
CA TRP A 197 3.57 12.70 0.57
C TRP A 197 3.55 11.85 -0.72
N GLN A 198 4.13 12.40 -1.81
CA GLN A 198 4.25 11.70 -3.09
C GLN A 198 5.30 10.60 -3.01
N THR A 199 4.84 9.36 -2.77
CA THR A 199 5.73 8.19 -2.67
C THR A 199 6.43 7.89 -3.99
N GLY A 200 7.73 7.62 -3.96
CA GLY A 200 8.53 7.28 -5.15
C GLY A 200 8.89 8.47 -6.03
N ALA A 201 8.66 9.70 -5.58
CA ALA A 201 8.90 10.91 -6.37
C ALA A 201 10.37 11.10 -6.80
N HIS A 202 11.34 10.53 -6.06
CA HIS A 202 12.76 10.59 -6.42
C HIS A 202 13.05 9.93 -7.77
N SER A 203 12.33 8.87 -8.10
CA SER A 203 12.52 8.08 -9.33
C SER A 203 11.35 8.15 -10.30
N ALA A 204 10.32 8.96 -10.01
CA ALA A 204 9.15 9.11 -10.86
C ALA A 204 9.49 9.74 -12.22
N THR A 205 8.88 9.25 -13.28
CA THR A 205 8.88 9.87 -14.61
C THR A 205 7.64 10.73 -14.83
N HIS A 206 6.56 10.41 -14.12
CA HIS A 206 5.27 11.09 -14.20
C HIS A 206 4.63 11.22 -12.83
N PHE A 207 3.72 12.18 -12.71
CA PHE A 207 2.87 12.38 -11.54
C PHE A 207 1.41 12.16 -11.93
N LEU A 208 0.68 11.31 -11.20
CA LEU A 208 -0.78 11.25 -11.26
C LEU A 208 -1.33 12.28 -10.29
N VAL A 209 -1.87 13.35 -10.81
CA VAL A 209 -2.33 14.51 -10.02
C VAL A 209 -3.83 14.61 -10.07
N PHE A 210 -4.47 14.65 -8.91
CA PHE A 210 -5.89 14.93 -8.78
C PHE A 210 -6.09 16.43 -8.56
N ALA A 211 -6.86 17.05 -9.42
CA ALA A 211 -7.15 18.48 -9.36
C ALA A 211 -8.64 18.75 -9.55
N ARG A 212 -9.15 19.80 -8.91
CA ARG A 212 -10.53 20.22 -9.10
C ARG A 212 -10.68 20.94 -10.44
N THR A 213 -11.55 20.42 -11.29
CA THR A 213 -11.92 20.97 -12.61
C THR A 213 -13.26 21.67 -12.58
N SER A 214 -14.14 21.28 -11.64
CA SER A 214 -15.48 21.89 -11.52
C SER A 214 -16.06 21.72 -10.11
N GLY A 215 -17.26 22.23 -9.89
CA GLY A 215 -18.00 22.06 -8.64
C GLY A 215 -17.44 22.84 -7.46
N LYS A 216 -17.96 22.59 -6.27
CA LYS A 216 -17.59 23.28 -5.02
C LYS A 216 -16.59 22.44 -4.20
N PRO A 217 -15.72 23.06 -3.39
CA PRO A 217 -14.96 22.35 -2.36
C PRO A 217 -15.89 21.50 -1.48
N GLY A 218 -15.42 20.31 -1.10
CA GLY A 218 -16.22 19.31 -0.36
C GLY A 218 -17.06 18.38 -1.25
N SER A 219 -17.21 18.68 -2.54
CA SER A 219 -17.86 17.76 -3.49
C SER A 219 -16.92 16.65 -3.91
N SER A 220 -17.40 15.40 -3.91
CA SER A 220 -16.68 14.26 -4.48
C SER A 220 -16.68 14.26 -6.03
N ARG A 221 -17.56 15.03 -6.65
CA ARG A 221 -17.58 15.29 -8.10
C ARG A 221 -16.78 16.55 -8.41
N GLY A 222 -16.34 16.67 -9.66
CA GLY A 222 -15.57 17.83 -10.12
C GLY A 222 -14.07 17.71 -9.85
N ILE A 223 -13.56 16.51 -9.56
CA ILE A 223 -12.13 16.21 -9.43
C ILE A 223 -11.72 15.34 -10.61
N THR A 224 -10.64 15.72 -11.28
CA THR A 224 -10.09 15.01 -12.45
C THR A 224 -8.68 14.53 -12.16
N ALA A 225 -8.31 13.37 -12.72
CA ALA A 225 -6.98 12.82 -12.63
C ALA A 225 -6.16 13.14 -13.89
N PHE A 226 -4.93 13.62 -13.71
CA PHE A 226 -4.02 14.01 -14.79
C PHE A 226 -2.71 13.25 -14.69
N ILE A 227 -2.22 12.68 -15.80
CA ILE A 227 -0.86 12.13 -15.91
C ILE A 227 0.05 13.25 -16.42
N ILE A 228 0.95 13.71 -15.57
CA ILE A 228 1.83 14.85 -15.85
C ILE A 228 3.28 14.37 -15.93
N PRO A 229 4.00 14.55 -17.04
CA PRO A 229 5.43 14.28 -17.10
C PRO A 229 6.20 15.11 -16.06
N ARG A 230 7.21 14.51 -15.43
CA ARG A 230 8.00 15.13 -14.38
C ARG A 230 8.63 16.47 -14.77
N ASP A 231 9.12 16.52 -16.02
CA ASP A 231 9.87 17.67 -16.51
C ASP A 231 8.99 18.73 -17.17
N THR A 232 7.66 18.65 -16.98
CA THR A 232 6.73 19.67 -17.47
C THR A 232 7.03 21.03 -16.81
N PRO A 233 7.18 22.12 -17.58
CA PRO A 233 7.39 23.44 -17.02
C PRO A 233 6.36 23.82 -15.94
N GLY A 234 6.82 24.36 -14.81
CA GLY A 234 5.98 24.69 -13.66
C GLY A 234 5.89 23.55 -12.60
N VAL A 235 6.38 22.36 -12.88
CA VAL A 235 6.49 21.27 -11.89
C VAL A 235 7.78 21.42 -11.10
N THR A 236 7.68 21.48 -9.77
CA THR A 236 8.84 21.60 -8.89
C THR A 236 8.74 20.64 -7.69
N ILE A 237 9.73 19.77 -7.51
CA ILE A 237 9.88 19.00 -6.28
C ILE A 237 10.49 19.95 -5.23
N LYS A 238 9.64 20.42 -4.30
CA LYS A 238 10.02 21.38 -3.26
C LYS A 238 10.92 20.75 -2.20
N SER A 239 10.54 19.57 -1.71
CA SER A 239 11.24 18.87 -0.63
C SER A 239 11.03 17.38 -0.70
N PHE A 240 11.96 16.63 -0.12
CA PHE A 240 11.74 15.26 0.30
C PHE A 240 11.55 15.23 1.81
N GLU A 241 10.57 14.46 2.27
CA GLU A 241 10.08 14.52 3.63
C GLU A 241 10.75 13.45 4.49
N TYR A 242 11.38 13.84 5.58
CA TYR A 242 11.87 12.89 6.58
C TYR A 242 10.70 12.25 7.30
N THR A 243 10.62 10.92 7.25
CA THR A 243 9.58 10.14 7.91
C THR A 243 10.20 9.20 8.97
N LEU A 244 9.39 8.42 9.65
CA LEU A 244 9.91 7.35 10.53
C LEU A 244 10.69 6.28 9.75
N ASN A 245 10.43 6.14 8.46
CA ASN A 245 11.15 5.22 7.56
C ASN A 245 12.14 5.98 6.67
N MET A 246 13.36 5.46 6.55
CA MET A 246 14.40 5.94 5.65
C MET A 246 14.90 4.77 4.80
N PRO A 247 15.38 4.99 3.58
CA PRO A 247 15.55 6.27 2.90
C PRO A 247 14.24 6.95 2.55
N THR A 248 14.29 8.28 2.32
CA THR A 248 13.10 9.04 1.97
C THR A 248 12.73 8.85 0.50
N ASP A 249 11.44 8.61 0.27
CA ASP A 249 10.87 8.49 -1.07
C ASP A 249 9.64 9.40 -1.27
N HIS A 250 9.21 10.08 -0.20
CA HIS A 250 8.04 10.94 -0.17
C HIS A 250 8.45 12.39 -0.44
N ALA A 251 7.70 13.07 -1.32
CA ALA A 251 7.99 14.45 -1.66
C ALA A 251 6.78 15.38 -1.51
N THR A 252 7.08 16.67 -1.37
CA THR A 252 6.17 17.77 -1.62
C THR A 252 6.46 18.32 -3.01
N ILE A 253 5.41 18.42 -3.85
CA ILE A 253 5.51 18.88 -5.24
C ILE A 253 4.59 20.08 -5.43
N LEU A 254 5.12 21.11 -6.08
CA LEU A 254 4.37 22.31 -6.47
C LEU A 254 4.07 22.26 -7.97
N PHE A 255 2.90 22.75 -8.32
CA PHE A 255 2.42 22.94 -9.69
C PHE A 255 2.07 24.41 -9.87
N ASP A 256 2.83 25.11 -10.70
CA ASP A 256 2.63 26.53 -11.00
C ASP A 256 2.27 26.70 -12.47
N ASN A 257 0.99 26.89 -12.74
CA ASN A 257 0.46 27.05 -14.10
C ASN A 257 0.95 25.95 -15.07
N VAL A 258 0.99 24.70 -14.59
CA VAL A 258 1.45 23.54 -15.36
C VAL A 258 0.47 23.26 -16.48
N ARG A 259 0.91 23.45 -17.72
CA ARG A 259 0.06 23.29 -18.91
C ARG A 259 0.21 21.87 -19.47
N VAL A 260 -0.92 21.19 -19.60
CA VAL A 260 -0.97 19.81 -20.13
C VAL A 260 -2.05 19.70 -21.21
N PRO A 261 -1.85 18.88 -22.26
CA PRO A 261 -2.87 18.64 -23.27
C PRO A 261 -4.07 17.88 -22.68
N ALA A 262 -5.21 17.93 -23.35
CA ALA A 262 -6.40 17.19 -22.95
C ALA A 262 -6.16 15.67 -22.83
N SER A 263 -5.21 15.12 -23.59
CA SER A 263 -4.80 13.71 -23.53
C SER A 263 -4.14 13.31 -22.21
N ALA A 264 -3.72 14.28 -21.37
CA ALA A 264 -3.19 14.01 -20.03
C ALA A 264 -4.27 13.54 -19.03
N VAL A 265 -5.56 13.74 -19.33
CA VAL A 265 -6.66 13.29 -18.48
C VAL A 265 -6.72 11.77 -18.47
N LEU A 266 -6.68 11.18 -17.27
CA LEU A 266 -6.91 9.76 -17.06
C LEU A 266 -8.38 9.54 -16.67
N GLY A 267 -9.09 8.72 -17.44
CA GLY A 267 -10.49 8.40 -17.20
C GLY A 267 -11.46 9.56 -17.49
N PRO A 268 -12.68 9.53 -16.92
CA PRO A 268 -13.66 10.58 -17.14
C PRO A 268 -13.30 11.90 -16.46
N LEU A 269 -13.63 13.01 -17.11
CA LEU A 269 -13.57 14.34 -16.48
C LEU A 269 -14.51 14.38 -15.27
N ASP A 270 -14.10 15.07 -14.21
CA ASP A 270 -14.87 15.28 -12.98
C ASP A 270 -15.15 14.02 -12.11
N ASP A 271 -14.58 12.86 -12.44
CA ASP A 271 -14.78 11.59 -11.70
C ASP A 271 -13.47 10.93 -11.23
N GLY A 272 -12.43 11.73 -11.03
CA GLY A 272 -11.09 11.25 -10.66
C GLY A 272 -11.04 10.48 -9.33
N LEU A 273 -11.92 10.80 -8.36
CA LEU A 273 -11.94 10.04 -7.09
C LEU A 273 -12.33 8.58 -7.26
N ALA A 274 -13.11 8.22 -8.28
CA ALA A 274 -13.40 6.83 -8.59
C ALA A 274 -12.14 6.06 -9.02
N ILE A 275 -11.21 6.75 -9.72
CA ILE A 275 -9.90 6.19 -10.08
C ILE A 275 -9.06 5.92 -8.82
N ALA A 276 -9.03 6.90 -7.90
CA ALA A 276 -8.33 6.75 -6.63
C ALA A 276 -8.86 5.56 -5.81
N GLN A 277 -10.17 5.33 -5.80
CA GLN A 277 -10.79 4.23 -5.06
C GLN A 277 -10.45 2.86 -5.63
N THR A 278 -10.29 2.72 -6.94
CA THR A 278 -9.90 1.46 -7.61
C THR A 278 -8.58 0.93 -7.03
N PHE A 279 -7.61 1.81 -6.90
CA PHE A 279 -6.32 1.52 -6.28
C PHE A 279 -6.44 1.20 -4.78
N THR A 280 -7.21 2.00 -4.05
CA THR A 280 -7.22 1.98 -2.57
C THR A 280 -7.76 0.67 -2.00
N HIS A 281 -8.75 0.03 -2.62
CA HIS A 281 -9.37 -1.20 -2.08
C HIS A 281 -8.42 -2.40 -2.10
N GLU A 282 -7.78 -2.66 -3.23
CA GLU A 282 -6.84 -3.77 -3.35
C GLU A 282 -5.62 -3.54 -2.47
N ASN A 283 -5.13 -2.30 -2.42
CA ASN A 283 -3.97 -1.98 -1.61
C ASN A 283 -4.26 -2.16 -0.11
N ARG A 284 -5.40 -1.72 0.38
CA ARG A 284 -5.80 -1.87 1.78
C ARG A 284 -5.89 -3.32 2.23
N ILE A 285 -6.51 -4.19 1.44
CA ILE A 285 -6.67 -5.60 1.84
C ILE A 285 -5.33 -6.36 1.82
N ARG A 286 -4.47 -6.09 0.82
CA ARG A 286 -3.12 -6.68 0.73
C ARG A 286 -2.21 -6.19 1.85
N GLN A 287 -2.28 -4.91 2.18
CA GLN A 287 -1.56 -4.30 3.29
C GLN A 287 -2.02 -4.87 4.64
N ALA A 288 -3.34 -5.08 4.83
CA ALA A 288 -3.87 -5.72 6.03
C ALA A 288 -3.28 -7.12 6.23
N ALA A 289 -3.10 -7.86 5.15
CA ALA A 289 -2.49 -9.20 5.20
C ALA A 289 -1.02 -9.15 5.62
N SER A 290 -0.23 -8.22 5.05
CA SER A 290 1.17 -7.99 5.48
C SER A 290 1.25 -7.59 6.96
N SER A 291 0.39 -6.68 7.40
CA SER A 291 0.35 -6.23 8.80
C SER A 291 0.00 -7.36 9.77
N CYS A 292 -0.99 -8.19 9.40
CA CYS A 292 -1.38 -9.36 10.19
C CYS A 292 -0.24 -10.39 10.27
N GLY A 293 0.45 -10.64 9.16
CA GLY A 293 1.63 -11.52 9.11
C GLY A 293 2.80 -11.00 9.96
N ALA A 294 3.06 -9.69 9.93
CA ALA A 294 4.08 -9.07 10.77
C ALA A 294 3.75 -9.16 12.27
N ALA A 295 2.47 -9.01 12.64
CA ALA A 295 2.02 -9.25 14.02
C ALA A 295 2.31 -10.70 14.44
N LYS A 296 1.96 -11.68 13.59
CA LYS A 296 2.27 -13.10 13.83
C LYS A 296 3.77 -13.34 14.02
N PHE A 297 4.61 -12.76 13.17
CA PHE A 297 6.07 -12.84 13.30
C PHE A 297 6.56 -12.34 14.67
N CYS A 298 6.08 -11.17 15.11
CA CYS A 298 6.45 -10.61 16.41
C CYS A 298 6.04 -11.52 17.57
N ILE A 299 4.83 -12.09 17.50
CA ILE A 299 4.30 -13.00 18.53
C ILE A 299 5.14 -14.28 18.60
N ASP A 300 5.42 -14.92 17.46
CA ASP A 300 6.17 -16.16 17.41
C ASP A 300 7.60 -15.99 17.95
N ARG A 301 8.25 -14.88 17.60
CA ARG A 301 9.57 -14.52 18.13
C ARG A 301 9.52 -14.29 19.64
N SER A 302 8.47 -13.63 20.14
CA SER A 302 8.28 -13.38 21.57
C SER A 302 8.02 -14.67 22.34
N VAL A 303 7.19 -15.58 21.80
CA VAL A 303 6.92 -16.89 22.42
C VAL A 303 8.21 -17.72 22.49
N LYS A 304 8.99 -17.75 21.40
CA LYS A 304 10.28 -18.45 21.38
C LYS A 304 11.23 -17.86 22.43
N HIS A 305 11.42 -16.55 22.43
CA HIS A 305 12.28 -15.87 23.41
C HIS A 305 11.84 -16.16 24.86
N ALA A 306 10.55 -16.07 25.15
CA ALA A 306 10.04 -16.31 26.49
C ALA A 306 10.24 -17.75 26.99
N ARG A 307 10.25 -18.74 26.09
CA ARG A 307 10.58 -20.12 26.41
C ARG A 307 12.07 -20.33 26.71
N ASP A 308 12.92 -19.68 25.92
CA ASP A 308 14.38 -19.88 25.97
C ASP A 308 15.02 -19.04 27.10
N ARG A 309 14.47 -17.89 27.43
CA ARG A 309 15.01 -16.95 28.42
C ARG A 309 14.69 -17.38 29.84
N VAL A 310 15.72 -17.61 30.67
CA VAL A 310 15.57 -17.92 32.09
C VAL A 310 15.80 -16.67 32.92
N VAL A 311 14.86 -16.35 33.85
CA VAL A 311 14.91 -15.24 34.81
C VAL A 311 14.43 -15.75 36.17
N PHE A 312 15.10 -15.36 37.24
CA PHE A 312 14.77 -15.84 38.59
C PHE A 312 14.64 -17.38 38.69
N GLY A 313 15.50 -18.11 37.95
CA GLY A 313 15.56 -19.58 37.98
C GLY A 313 14.45 -20.30 37.20
N LYS A 314 13.60 -19.58 36.43
CA LYS A 314 12.51 -20.16 35.64
C LYS A 314 12.47 -19.55 34.25
N PRO A 315 11.95 -20.26 33.24
CA PRO A 315 11.68 -19.66 31.93
C PRO A 315 10.78 -18.42 32.08
N LEU A 316 11.05 -17.39 31.30
CA LEU A 316 10.23 -16.16 31.28
C LEU A 316 8.76 -16.48 30.98
N SER A 317 8.51 -17.50 30.16
CA SER A 317 7.16 -18.01 29.83
C SER A 317 6.40 -18.60 31.02
N ALA A 318 7.01 -18.82 32.17
CA ALA A 318 6.30 -19.22 33.39
C ALA A 318 5.49 -18.07 34.03
N ASN A 319 5.69 -16.82 33.55
CA ASN A 319 5.03 -15.66 34.09
C ASN A 319 3.77 -15.32 33.29
N GLN A 320 2.60 -15.28 33.96
CA GLN A 320 1.32 -14.96 33.34
C GLN A 320 1.27 -13.55 32.73
N ALA A 321 1.99 -12.59 33.29
CA ALA A 321 2.09 -11.24 32.73
C ALA A 321 2.77 -11.22 31.34
N ILE A 322 3.54 -12.25 31.00
CA ILE A 322 4.11 -12.46 29.67
C ILE A 322 3.18 -13.27 28.77
N GLN A 323 2.53 -14.28 29.34
CA GLN A 323 1.64 -15.17 28.57
C GLN A 323 0.38 -14.46 28.05
N TRP A 324 -0.33 -13.75 28.92
CA TRP A 324 -1.65 -13.22 28.59
C TRP A 324 -1.66 -12.20 27.45
N PRO A 325 -0.76 -11.21 27.39
CA PRO A 325 -0.70 -10.33 26.23
C PRO A 325 -0.44 -11.08 24.92
N LEU A 326 0.42 -12.11 24.93
CA LEU A 326 0.72 -12.91 23.73
C LEU A 326 -0.47 -13.78 23.31
N VAL A 327 -1.22 -14.34 24.27
CA VAL A 327 -2.47 -15.10 24.00
C VAL A 327 -3.50 -14.19 23.35
N GLU A 328 -3.72 -12.99 23.90
CA GLU A 328 -4.68 -12.03 23.35
C GLU A 328 -4.30 -11.60 21.93
N LEU A 329 -3.04 -11.22 21.72
CA LEU A 329 -2.55 -10.84 20.38
C LEU A 329 -2.66 -12.00 19.38
N SER A 330 -2.34 -13.24 19.80
CA SER A 330 -2.46 -14.42 18.94
C SER A 330 -3.91 -14.69 18.54
N THR A 331 -4.85 -14.57 19.49
CA THR A 331 -6.30 -14.69 19.23
C THR A 331 -6.76 -13.66 18.22
N GLN A 332 -6.31 -12.41 18.36
CA GLN A 332 -6.65 -11.33 17.42
C GLN A 332 -6.08 -11.58 16.02
N VAL A 333 -4.86 -12.12 15.91
CA VAL A 333 -4.26 -12.50 14.62
C VAL A 333 -5.12 -13.55 13.91
N GLU A 334 -5.55 -14.61 14.61
CA GLU A 334 -6.38 -15.66 14.00
C GLU A 334 -7.73 -15.12 13.52
N MET A 335 -8.44 -14.36 14.36
CA MET A 335 -9.70 -13.73 13.96
C MET A 335 -9.52 -12.81 12.75
N LEU A 336 -8.49 -11.99 12.76
CA LEU A 336 -8.23 -11.03 11.70
C LEU A 336 -7.81 -11.70 10.39
N ARG A 337 -6.96 -12.73 10.45
CA ARG A 337 -6.57 -13.51 9.28
C ARG A 337 -7.79 -14.09 8.57
N LEU A 338 -8.73 -14.68 9.30
CA LEU A 338 -9.97 -15.22 8.74
C LEU A 338 -10.83 -14.12 8.10
N LEU A 339 -10.94 -12.95 8.76
CA LEU A 339 -11.68 -11.81 8.20
C LEU A 339 -11.06 -11.30 6.90
N ILE A 340 -9.73 -11.20 6.82
CA ILE A 340 -8.99 -10.77 5.63
C ILE A 340 -9.24 -11.75 4.48
N LEU A 341 -9.00 -13.04 4.69
CA LEU A 341 -9.17 -14.06 3.64
C LEU A 341 -10.62 -14.12 3.13
N ARG A 342 -11.61 -14.08 4.04
CA ARG A 342 -13.02 -13.99 3.66
C ARG A 342 -13.32 -12.75 2.83
N THR A 343 -12.86 -11.58 3.27
CA THR A 343 -13.10 -10.32 2.55
C THR A 343 -12.45 -10.35 1.16
N ALA A 344 -11.23 -10.88 1.04
CA ALA A 344 -10.55 -11.04 -0.23
C ALA A 344 -11.31 -11.98 -1.19
N THR A 345 -11.82 -13.11 -0.68
CA THR A 345 -12.67 -14.02 -1.46
C THR A 345 -13.98 -13.35 -1.94
N GLU A 346 -14.62 -12.55 -1.09
CA GLU A 346 -15.81 -11.79 -1.47
C GLU A 346 -15.48 -10.73 -2.54
N MET A 347 -14.27 -10.09 -2.48
CA MET A 347 -13.81 -9.17 -3.53
C MET A 347 -13.62 -9.88 -4.86
N ASP A 348 -12.98 -11.05 -4.87
CA ASP A 348 -12.78 -11.85 -6.07
C ASP A 348 -14.11 -12.30 -6.70
N ALA A 349 -15.08 -12.70 -5.88
CA ALA A 349 -16.44 -13.05 -6.34
C ALA A 349 -17.13 -11.85 -7.01
N VAL A 350 -17.00 -10.63 -6.45
CA VAL A 350 -17.53 -9.40 -7.07
C VAL A 350 -16.81 -9.10 -8.38
N GLN A 351 -15.48 -9.20 -8.41
CA GLN A 351 -14.70 -8.98 -9.63
C GLN A 351 -15.12 -9.94 -10.75
N GLY A 352 -15.29 -11.21 -10.44
CA GLY A 352 -15.75 -12.21 -11.40
C GLY A 352 -17.15 -11.92 -11.93
N LYS A 353 -18.10 -11.64 -11.01
CA LYS A 353 -19.52 -11.40 -11.35
C LYS A 353 -19.73 -10.15 -12.22
N TYR A 354 -19.00 -9.09 -11.96
CA TYR A 354 -19.19 -7.78 -12.63
C TYR A 354 -18.09 -7.47 -13.64
N LYS A 355 -17.29 -8.47 -14.04
CA LYS A 355 -16.25 -8.32 -15.06
C LYS A 355 -16.82 -7.75 -16.36
N GLY A 356 -16.24 -6.65 -16.84
CA GLY A 356 -16.65 -5.99 -18.10
C GLY A 356 -17.94 -5.18 -18.02
N SER A 357 -18.60 -5.11 -16.86
CA SER A 357 -19.79 -4.26 -16.69
C SER A 357 -19.43 -2.78 -16.75
N LYS A 358 -20.02 -2.05 -17.70
CA LYS A 358 -19.84 -0.59 -17.84
C LYS A 358 -20.74 0.21 -16.89
N THR A 359 -21.91 -0.32 -16.55
CA THR A 359 -22.90 0.36 -15.69
C THR A 359 -22.64 0.15 -14.20
N MET A 360 -22.09 -1.01 -13.84
CA MET A 360 -21.75 -1.40 -12.47
C MET A 360 -20.33 -2.00 -12.45
N PRO A 361 -19.28 -1.22 -12.63
CA PRO A 361 -17.90 -1.74 -12.58
C PRO A 361 -17.59 -2.39 -11.23
N PRO A 362 -16.73 -3.42 -11.19
CA PRO A 362 -16.43 -4.17 -9.96
C PRO A 362 -16.05 -3.28 -8.78
N TRP A 363 -15.21 -2.27 -8.98
CA TRP A 363 -14.75 -1.36 -7.91
C TRP A 363 -15.89 -0.54 -7.28
N VAL A 364 -16.95 -0.19 -8.06
CA VAL A 364 -18.13 0.49 -7.50
C VAL A 364 -18.91 -0.45 -6.60
N VAL A 365 -19.05 -1.71 -7.00
CA VAL A 365 -19.74 -2.72 -6.22
C VAL A 365 -18.95 -3.07 -4.96
N ILE A 366 -17.63 -3.23 -5.07
CA ILE A 366 -16.72 -3.45 -3.93
C ILE A 366 -16.84 -2.30 -2.93
N GLU A 367 -16.79 -1.04 -3.40
CA GLU A 367 -16.95 0.13 -2.52
C GLU A 367 -18.26 0.07 -1.74
N ARG A 368 -19.37 -0.20 -2.42
CA ARG A 368 -20.71 -0.19 -1.81
C ARG A 368 -20.95 -1.37 -0.87
N GLN A 369 -20.51 -2.58 -1.24
CA GLN A 369 -20.80 -3.80 -0.50
C GLN A 369 -19.73 -4.22 0.50
N LEU A 370 -18.46 -3.97 0.20
CA LEU A 370 -17.31 -4.48 0.95
C LEU A 370 -16.42 -3.40 1.52
N GLY A 371 -16.60 -2.13 1.15
CA GLY A 371 -15.73 -1.03 1.59
C GLY A 371 -15.59 -0.92 3.11
N HIS A 372 -16.66 -1.21 3.87
CA HIS A 372 -16.61 -1.26 5.32
C HIS A 372 -15.79 -2.45 5.85
N LYS A 373 -15.90 -3.66 5.24
CA LYS A 373 -15.12 -4.84 5.62
C LYS A 373 -13.63 -4.65 5.31
N ILE A 374 -13.30 -4.09 4.14
CA ILE A 374 -11.92 -3.74 3.77
C ILE A 374 -11.33 -2.75 4.78
N SER A 375 -12.12 -1.75 5.19
CA SER A 375 -11.71 -0.79 6.22
C SER A 375 -11.50 -1.46 7.58
N MET A 376 -12.40 -2.38 8.01
CA MET A 376 -12.21 -3.18 9.23
C MET A 376 -10.88 -3.94 9.20
N CYS A 377 -10.61 -4.66 8.10
CA CYS A 377 -9.37 -5.41 7.94
C CYS A 377 -8.14 -4.48 8.06
N ASN A 378 -8.14 -3.36 7.34
CA ASN A 378 -6.94 -2.54 7.22
C ASN A 378 -6.62 -1.79 8.51
N TYR A 379 -7.57 -1.02 9.10
CA TYR A 379 -7.24 -0.25 10.29
C TYR A 379 -6.87 -1.16 11.47
N TYR A 380 -7.59 -2.29 11.62
CA TYR A 380 -7.34 -3.20 12.73
C TYR A 380 -6.01 -3.95 12.58
N ALA A 381 -5.66 -4.39 11.38
CA ALA A 381 -4.38 -5.04 11.11
C ALA A 381 -3.18 -4.14 11.41
N ASN A 382 -3.24 -2.88 10.99
CA ASN A 382 -2.16 -1.92 11.22
C ASN A 382 -2.01 -1.58 12.71
N ARG A 383 -3.11 -1.49 13.45
CA ARG A 383 -3.11 -1.34 14.90
C ARG A 383 -2.50 -2.55 15.58
N LEU A 384 -2.93 -3.76 15.19
CA LEU A 384 -2.44 -5.01 15.75
C LEU A 384 -0.93 -5.20 15.49
N ALA A 385 -0.44 -4.88 14.29
CA ALA A 385 0.99 -4.97 13.99
C ALA A 385 1.84 -4.05 14.90
N THR A 386 1.39 -2.81 15.14
CA THR A 386 2.10 -1.90 16.04
C THR A 386 2.06 -2.37 17.49
N GLN A 387 0.94 -2.93 17.94
CA GLN A 387 0.80 -3.49 19.30
C GLN A 387 1.68 -4.74 19.49
N ALA A 388 1.71 -5.64 18.49
CA ALA A 388 2.53 -6.84 18.56
C ALA A 388 4.03 -6.52 18.53
N ALA A 389 4.45 -5.52 17.75
CA ALA A 389 5.84 -5.08 17.70
C ALA A 389 6.27 -4.42 19.03
N ASP A 390 5.44 -3.56 19.61
CA ASP A 390 5.68 -2.94 20.92
C ASP A 390 5.80 -4.01 22.02
N ASN A 391 4.87 -4.97 22.05
CA ASN A 391 4.92 -6.10 22.99
C ASN A 391 6.18 -6.95 22.79
N ALA A 392 6.61 -7.17 21.56
CA ALA A 392 7.85 -7.91 21.26
C ALA A 392 9.09 -7.17 21.80
N ILE A 393 9.16 -5.85 21.66
CA ILE A 393 10.22 -5.04 22.27
C ILE A 393 10.22 -5.27 23.78
N GLN A 394 9.07 -5.20 24.43
CA GLN A 394 8.95 -5.36 25.87
C GLN A 394 9.38 -6.76 26.33
N VAL A 395 8.92 -7.81 25.68
CA VAL A 395 9.22 -9.22 26.03
C VAL A 395 10.72 -9.54 25.90
N HIS A 396 11.38 -8.97 24.88
CA HIS A 396 12.82 -9.17 24.66
C HIS A 396 13.69 -8.27 25.55
N GLY A 397 13.13 -7.31 26.27
CA GLY A 397 13.87 -6.42 27.18
C GLY A 397 14.97 -5.62 26.46
N GLY A 398 16.18 -5.62 26.98
CA GLY A 398 17.31 -4.88 26.36
C GLY A 398 17.61 -5.30 24.92
N ASP A 399 17.48 -6.59 24.60
CA ASP A 399 17.64 -7.08 23.22
C ASP A 399 16.54 -6.52 22.32
N GLY A 400 15.29 -6.41 22.80
CA GLY A 400 14.18 -5.84 22.07
C GLY A 400 14.35 -4.34 21.79
N TYR A 401 15.00 -3.60 22.68
CA TYR A 401 15.32 -2.18 22.51
C TYR A 401 16.49 -1.97 21.54
N SER A 402 17.27 -3.02 21.28
CA SER A 402 18.40 -2.96 20.35
C SER A 402 17.96 -3.08 18.90
N ARG A 403 18.60 -2.28 18.02
CA ARG A 403 18.43 -2.39 16.54
C ARG A 403 19.02 -3.69 15.93
N HIS A 404 19.50 -4.62 16.76
CA HIS A 404 19.80 -6.00 16.34
C HIS A 404 18.53 -6.83 16.10
N GLN A 405 17.40 -6.41 16.69
CA GLN A 405 16.09 -6.99 16.48
C GLN A 405 15.26 -6.14 15.53
N PRO A 406 14.32 -6.72 14.77
CA PRO A 406 13.56 -6.00 13.76
C PRO A 406 12.36 -5.22 14.34
N PHE A 407 12.06 -5.33 15.62
CA PHE A 407 10.77 -4.92 16.18
C PHE A 407 10.51 -3.42 16.09
N GLU A 408 11.53 -2.57 16.33
CA GLU A 408 11.37 -1.12 16.19
C GLU A 408 11.15 -0.72 14.73
N HIS A 409 11.80 -1.41 13.78
CA HIS A 409 11.60 -1.21 12.36
C HIS A 409 10.18 -1.61 11.93
N ILE A 410 9.68 -2.76 12.40
CA ILE A 410 8.32 -3.22 12.19
C ILE A 410 7.33 -2.18 12.76
N TRP A 411 7.54 -1.73 13.99
CA TRP A 411 6.70 -0.71 14.64
C TRP A 411 6.67 0.59 13.83
N ARG A 412 7.80 1.14 13.44
CA ARG A 412 7.91 2.37 12.64
C ARG A 412 7.18 2.24 11.31
N HIS A 413 7.37 1.12 10.64
CA HIS A 413 6.75 0.88 9.34
C HIS A 413 5.22 0.81 9.45
N PHE A 414 4.68 -0.03 10.30
CA PHE A 414 3.23 -0.20 10.42
C PHE A 414 2.55 0.96 11.14
N ARG A 415 3.29 1.78 11.92
CA ARG A 415 2.77 3.04 12.43
C ARG A 415 2.36 4.00 11.31
N ARG A 416 3.09 3.99 10.20
CA ARG A 416 2.73 4.72 9.00
C ARG A 416 1.35 4.33 8.48
N TYR A 417 1.05 3.05 8.40
CA TYR A 417 -0.19 2.54 7.80
C TYR A 417 -1.45 2.82 8.60
N ARG A 418 -1.31 3.26 9.85
CA ARG A 418 -2.43 3.82 10.63
C ARG A 418 -2.82 5.25 10.19
N ILE A 419 -2.02 5.86 9.30
CA ILE A 419 -2.18 7.23 8.80
C ILE A 419 -2.46 7.23 7.30
N THR A 420 -1.69 6.46 6.52
CA THR A 420 -1.76 6.47 5.05
C THR A 420 -2.99 5.75 4.52
N GLU A 421 -3.37 6.09 3.27
CA GLU A 421 -4.53 5.50 2.56
C GLU A 421 -5.87 5.67 3.29
N GLY A 422 -5.99 6.78 4.00
CA GLY A 422 -7.07 7.08 4.94
C GLY A 422 -6.71 6.60 6.33
N SER A 423 -6.61 7.55 7.28
CA SER A 423 -6.28 7.25 8.67
C SER A 423 -7.26 6.24 9.28
N GLU A 424 -6.84 5.59 10.38
CA GLU A 424 -7.71 4.62 11.06
C GLU A 424 -9.07 5.24 11.44
N GLU A 425 -9.13 6.53 11.78
CA GLU A 425 -10.36 7.25 12.11
C GLU A 425 -11.26 7.41 10.87
N VAL A 426 -10.69 7.73 9.70
CA VAL A 426 -11.44 7.83 8.43
C VAL A 426 -12.00 6.45 8.04
N GLN A 427 -11.23 5.39 8.24
CA GLN A 427 -11.68 4.04 7.97
C GLN A 427 -12.77 3.58 8.96
N MET A 428 -12.61 3.88 10.26
CA MET A 428 -13.63 3.61 11.28
C MET A 428 -14.91 4.41 11.01
N ARG A 429 -14.80 5.69 10.56
CA ARG A 429 -15.96 6.49 10.13
C ARG A 429 -16.73 5.81 8.99
N LYS A 430 -16.04 5.18 8.04
CA LYS A 430 -16.68 4.42 6.96
C LYS A 430 -17.44 3.21 7.50
N VAL A 431 -16.85 2.47 8.44
CA VAL A 431 -17.51 1.35 9.12
C VAL A 431 -18.73 1.83 9.89
N ALA A 432 -18.61 2.93 10.64
CA ALA A 432 -19.72 3.53 11.37
C ALA A 432 -20.86 3.95 10.44
N GLY A 433 -20.55 4.55 9.28
CA GLY A 433 -21.53 4.90 8.25
C GLY A 433 -22.37 3.69 7.80
N TYR A 434 -21.71 2.54 7.65
CA TYR A 434 -22.41 1.29 7.32
C TYR A 434 -23.25 0.76 8.50
N LEU A 435 -22.70 0.71 9.70
CA LEU A 435 -23.38 0.17 10.88
C LEU A 435 -24.61 0.97 11.29
N PHE A 436 -24.51 2.29 11.21
CA PHE A 436 -25.58 3.21 11.67
C PHE A 436 -26.47 3.71 10.52
N GLY A 437 -26.24 3.28 9.27
CA GLY A 437 -27.07 3.62 8.12
C GLY A 437 -26.99 5.08 7.68
N TYR A 438 -25.93 5.83 8.04
CA TYR A 438 -25.74 7.20 7.59
C TYR A 438 -24.61 7.34 6.55
N LYS A 439 -24.73 8.29 5.64
CA LYS A 439 -23.64 8.63 4.73
C LYS A 439 -22.53 9.33 5.52
N SER A 440 -21.27 9.10 5.17
CA SER A 440 -20.10 9.66 5.86
C SER A 440 -20.08 11.20 5.98
N THR A 441 -20.93 11.90 5.22
CA THR A 441 -21.18 13.34 5.28
C THR A 441 -22.44 13.73 6.05
N GLY A 442 -23.13 12.78 6.70
CA GLY A 442 -24.50 12.95 7.19
C GLY A 442 -24.63 13.42 8.64
N ILE A 443 -23.54 13.84 9.28
CA ILE A 443 -23.62 14.54 10.58
C ILE A 443 -23.52 16.03 10.26
N GLU A 444 -24.60 16.74 10.47
CA GLU A 444 -24.58 18.21 10.44
C GLU A 444 -23.66 18.75 11.54
N ALA A 445 -23.15 19.97 11.35
CA ALA A 445 -22.24 20.63 12.29
C ALA A 445 -22.79 20.73 13.75
N ASN A 446 -24.09 20.54 13.91
CA ASN A 446 -24.81 20.52 15.19
C ASN A 446 -25.02 19.13 15.79
N GLY A 447 -24.42 18.07 15.19
CA GLY A 447 -24.52 16.69 15.67
C GLY A 447 -25.85 15.98 15.35
N LYS A 448 -26.75 16.57 14.59
CA LYS A 448 -28.01 15.94 14.18
C LYS A 448 -27.81 15.12 12.90
N LEU A 449 -28.47 13.94 12.82
CA LEU A 449 -28.55 13.16 11.58
C LEU A 449 -29.36 13.93 10.54
N SER A 450 -28.86 14.03 9.31
CA SER A 450 -29.62 14.67 8.24
C SER A 450 -30.83 13.80 7.85
N GLU A 451 -32.02 14.40 7.78
CA GLU A 451 -33.27 13.70 7.44
C GLU A 451 -33.29 13.03 6.05
N LYS A 452 -32.25 13.24 5.22
CA LYS A 452 -32.14 12.64 3.88
C LYS A 452 -31.58 11.22 3.86
N SER A 453 -31.27 10.60 5.02
CA SER A 453 -30.66 9.26 5.10
C SER A 453 -31.68 8.11 5.21
N SER A 454 -32.98 8.35 5.26
CA SER A 454 -34.00 7.33 5.51
C SER A 454 -34.56 6.61 4.26
N LYS A 455 -33.95 6.83 3.07
CA LYS A 455 -34.35 6.14 1.84
C LYS A 455 -33.12 5.54 1.15
N LEU A 456 -32.76 4.36 1.57
CA LEU A 456 -32.02 3.33 0.80
C LEU A 456 -32.57 1.96 1.14
#